data_6e46c2c14926cf89bec46d6556cd592b
#
_entry.id   6e46c2c14926cf89bec46d6556cd592b
#
_cell.length_a   1.000
_cell.length_b   1.000
_cell.length_c   1.000
_cell.angle_alpha   90.00
_cell.angle_beta   90.00
_cell.angle_gamma   90.00
#
_symmetry.space_group_name_H-M   'P 1'
#
loop_
_entity.id
_entity.type
_entity.pdbx_description
1 polymer ?
#
loop_
_entity_poly.entity_id
_entity_poly.type
_entity_poly.pdbx_seq_one_letter_code
_entity_poly.pdbx_strand_id
1 'polypeptide(L)'
;MRYKLLIAYRGTRYHGWQQQPVLPTYTGDPPPPGAGIPTIQETLAGAIGAVVAHPVTIVGSSRTDAGVHAKGQIAHFDTSAIQIAPEALRRAVNHRLPADILVRTIEPVPDSFDAITAAVSKRYQYFVWNAPDRNPFFP
;
A
#
# COMPACT_ATOMS: atom_id res chain seq x y z
N MET A 1 -15.53 -11.25 -6.34
CA MET A 1 -14.78 -10.75 -7.51
C MET A 1 -13.45 -10.21 -7.04
N ARG A 2 -12.38 -10.61 -7.66
CA ARG A 2 -11.02 -10.20 -7.25
C ARG A 2 -10.43 -9.21 -8.24
N TYR A 3 -9.77 -8.19 -7.70
CA TYR A 3 -9.06 -7.16 -8.47
C TYR A 3 -7.58 -7.15 -8.09
N LYS A 4 -6.73 -7.04 -9.11
CA LYS A 4 -5.30 -6.85 -8.99
C LYS A 4 -4.97 -5.37 -9.08
N LEU A 5 -4.09 -4.91 -8.22
CA LEU A 5 -3.62 -3.53 -8.14
C LEU A 5 -2.14 -3.45 -8.46
N LEU A 6 -1.75 -2.43 -9.21
CA LEU A 6 -0.36 -1.99 -9.32
C LEU A 6 -0.26 -0.63 -8.64
N ILE A 7 0.60 -0.53 -7.61
CA ILE A 7 0.62 0.61 -6.69
C ILE A 7 2.02 1.20 -6.61
N ALA A 8 2.09 2.54 -6.64
CA ALA A 8 3.31 3.29 -6.36
C ALA A 8 3.11 4.14 -5.12
N TYR A 9 4.15 4.26 -4.28
CA TYR A 9 4.06 5.10 -3.09
C TYR A 9 5.42 5.60 -2.62
N ARG A 10 5.40 6.78 -2.00
CA ARG A 10 6.51 7.29 -1.20
C ARG A 10 6.27 6.92 0.25
N GLY A 11 7.09 6.04 0.78
CA GLY A 11 6.90 5.48 2.12
C GLY A 11 7.33 6.39 3.28
N THR A 12 7.83 7.59 3.01
CA THR A 12 8.43 8.48 4.02
C THR A 12 7.51 8.73 5.22
N ARG A 13 6.20 8.92 4.98
CA ARG A 13 5.21 9.24 6.03
C ARG A 13 4.49 8.01 6.58
N TYR A 14 4.93 6.81 6.21
CA TYR A 14 4.21 5.57 6.54
C TYR A 14 5.09 4.63 7.35
N HIS A 15 4.42 3.86 8.20
CA HIS A 15 5.07 2.82 9.00
C HIS A 15 5.05 1.48 8.23
N GLY A 16 5.62 1.49 7.03
CA GLY A 16 5.70 0.32 6.15
C GLY A 16 4.41 0.00 5.42
N TRP A 17 4.44 -1.10 4.69
CA TRP A 17 3.29 -1.59 3.94
C TRP A 17 2.20 -2.16 4.84
N GLN A 18 2.57 -3.08 5.75
CA GLN A 18 1.61 -3.91 6.47
C GLN A 18 1.13 -3.28 7.75
N GLN A 19 -0.20 -3.24 7.92
CA GLN A 19 -0.83 -2.86 9.16
C GLN A 19 -0.38 -3.77 10.29
N GLN A 20 0.15 -3.17 11.36
CA GLN A 20 0.55 -3.91 12.56
C GLN A 20 -0.67 -4.15 13.44
N PRO A 21 -0.83 -5.36 14.03
CA PRO A 21 -1.86 -5.57 15.02
C PRO A 21 -1.60 -4.67 16.24
N VAL A 22 -2.65 -4.02 16.73
CA VAL A 22 -2.58 -3.28 17.99
C VAL A 22 -2.38 -4.31 19.11
N LEU A 23 -1.26 -4.21 19.83
CA LEU A 23 -1.03 -5.07 20.97
C LEU A 23 -1.98 -4.64 22.10
N PRO A 24 -2.95 -5.48 22.50
CA PRO A 24 -3.98 -5.06 23.46
C PRO A 24 -3.46 -4.84 24.89
N THR A 25 -2.21 -5.17 25.15
CA THR A 25 -1.59 -5.08 26.48
C THR A 25 -0.61 -3.93 26.64
N TYR A 26 -0.46 -3.07 25.60
CA TYR A 26 0.43 -1.92 25.74
C TYR A 26 -0.22 -0.85 26.59
N THR A 27 0.36 -0.61 27.75
CA THR A 27 -0.06 0.42 28.71
C THR A 27 1.06 1.42 29.01
N GLY A 28 2.15 1.38 28.27
CA GLY A 28 3.31 2.23 28.48
C GLY A 28 3.11 3.68 27.95
N ASP A 29 3.81 4.60 28.60
CA ASP A 29 3.89 5.99 28.19
C ASP A 29 5.38 6.38 28.16
N PRO A 30 5.92 6.84 27.01
CA PRO A 30 5.25 7.16 25.74
C PRO A 30 4.83 5.93 24.93
N PRO A 31 3.94 6.11 23.91
CA PRO A 31 3.56 5.01 23.04
C PRO A 31 4.77 4.47 22.26
N PRO A 32 4.70 3.20 21.79
CA PRO A 32 5.82 2.63 21.04
C PRO A 32 6.12 3.43 19.77
N PRO A 33 7.38 3.37 19.28
CA PRO A 33 7.74 4.04 18.03
C PRO A 33 6.81 3.61 16.90
N GLY A 34 6.30 4.58 16.13
CA GLY A 34 5.38 4.32 15.03
C GLY A 34 3.91 4.24 15.41
N ALA A 35 3.56 4.32 16.70
CA ALA A 35 2.16 4.36 17.12
C ALA A 35 1.46 5.61 16.54
N GLY A 36 0.28 5.41 15.92
CA GLY A 36 -0.47 6.48 15.27
C GLY A 36 0.01 6.85 13.87
N ILE A 37 1.11 6.27 13.38
CA ILE A 37 1.56 6.46 12.00
C ILE A 37 0.85 5.44 11.12
N PRO A 38 0.15 5.89 10.04
CA PRO A 38 -0.57 4.97 9.17
C PRO A 38 0.37 4.08 8.36
N THR A 39 -0.14 2.94 7.91
CA THR A 39 0.53 2.08 6.93
C THR A 39 -0.05 2.32 5.53
N ILE A 40 0.69 1.91 4.50
CA ILE A 40 0.21 1.99 3.11
C ILE A 40 -1.05 1.13 2.95
N GLN A 41 -1.03 -0.10 3.47
CA GLN A 41 -2.15 -1.04 3.40
C GLN A 41 -3.43 -0.47 4.02
N GLU A 42 -3.32 0.11 5.20
CA GLU A 42 -4.44 0.73 5.92
C GLU A 42 -5.02 1.92 5.15
N THR A 43 -4.18 2.80 4.66
CA THR A 43 -4.59 3.98 3.89
C THR A 43 -5.29 3.58 2.60
N LEU A 44 -4.73 2.59 1.90
CA LEU A 44 -5.30 2.07 0.66
C LEU A 44 -6.63 1.36 0.91
N ALA A 45 -6.73 0.54 1.95
CA ALA A 45 -7.96 -0.14 2.31
C ALA A 45 -9.08 0.84 2.65
N GLY A 46 -8.76 1.94 3.33
CA GLY A 46 -9.71 3.00 3.64
C GLY A 46 -10.26 3.68 2.39
N ALA A 47 -9.39 4.01 1.43
CA ALA A 47 -9.78 4.65 0.18
C ALA A 47 -10.66 3.73 -0.69
N ILE A 48 -10.26 2.46 -0.85
CA ILE A 48 -11.01 1.48 -1.63
C ILE A 48 -12.35 1.18 -0.95
N GLY A 49 -12.33 0.95 0.36
CA GLY A 49 -13.55 0.66 1.12
C GLY A 49 -14.58 1.76 1.02
N ALA A 50 -14.15 3.02 0.99
CA ALA A 50 -15.05 4.16 0.82
C ALA A 50 -15.72 4.17 -0.56
N VAL A 51 -15.00 3.75 -1.61
CA VAL A 51 -15.56 3.71 -2.98
C VAL A 51 -16.50 2.52 -3.16
N VAL A 52 -16.14 1.33 -2.65
CA VAL A 52 -16.97 0.12 -2.81
C VAL A 52 -18.03 -0.02 -1.72
N ALA A 53 -18.05 0.88 -0.74
CA ALA A 53 -19.04 0.99 0.33
C ALA A 53 -19.05 -0.20 1.30
N HIS A 54 -17.91 -0.86 1.49
CA HIS A 54 -17.73 -1.89 2.52
C HIS A 54 -16.24 -2.04 2.84
N PRO A 55 -15.88 -2.56 4.03
CA PRO A 55 -14.48 -2.83 4.36
C PRO A 55 -13.85 -3.83 3.39
N VAL A 56 -12.59 -3.60 3.05
CA VAL A 56 -11.80 -4.50 2.19
C VAL A 56 -10.48 -4.86 2.86
N THR A 57 -9.95 -6.02 2.53
CA THR A 57 -8.63 -6.46 2.94
C THR A 57 -7.70 -6.43 1.74
N ILE A 58 -6.57 -5.73 1.86
CA ILE A 58 -5.59 -5.63 0.80
C ILE A 58 -4.45 -6.61 1.08
N VAL A 59 -4.17 -7.50 0.13
CA VAL A 59 -3.08 -8.46 0.22
C VAL A 59 -1.96 -8.05 -0.73
N GLY A 60 -0.81 -7.65 -0.20
CA GLY A 60 0.35 -7.27 -1.00
C GLY A 60 1.26 -8.44 -1.31
N SER A 61 1.95 -8.40 -2.46
CA SER A 61 2.90 -9.45 -2.85
C SER A 61 4.14 -9.46 -1.98
N SER A 62 4.51 -8.32 -1.40
CA SER A 62 5.64 -8.20 -0.48
C SER A 62 5.38 -7.13 0.55
N ARG A 63 6.10 -7.23 1.67
CA ARG A 63 6.09 -6.21 2.72
C ARG A 63 7.28 -5.29 2.51
N THR A 64 7.06 -3.98 2.67
CA THR A 64 8.14 -3.01 2.73
C THR A 64 8.19 -2.43 4.14
N ASP A 65 9.42 -2.12 4.60
CA ASP A 65 9.64 -1.55 5.91
C ASP A 65 9.25 -0.07 5.97
N ALA A 66 9.21 0.49 7.16
CA ALA A 66 8.90 1.91 7.37
C ALA A 66 9.83 2.79 6.52
N GLY A 67 9.25 3.75 5.81
CA GLY A 67 9.96 4.70 4.96
C GLY A 67 10.34 4.20 3.58
N VAL A 68 10.19 2.91 3.27
CA VAL A 68 10.55 2.35 1.96
C VAL A 68 9.52 2.74 0.90
N HIS A 69 10.01 3.13 -0.27
CA HIS A 69 9.19 3.48 -1.43
C HIS A 69 8.94 2.27 -2.32
N ALA A 70 7.89 2.34 -3.13
CA ALA A 70 7.65 1.38 -4.20
C ALA A 70 7.23 2.09 -5.48
N LYS A 71 7.73 1.60 -6.62
CA LYS A 71 7.29 2.05 -7.94
C LYS A 71 6.21 1.15 -8.52
N GLY A 72 6.13 -0.09 -8.05
CA GLY A 72 5.19 -1.08 -8.58
C GLY A 72 4.95 -2.23 -7.61
N GLN A 73 4.28 -1.97 -6.49
CA GLN A 73 3.81 -3.02 -5.60
C GLN A 73 2.56 -3.65 -6.20
N ILE A 74 2.52 -4.98 -6.22
CA ILE A 74 1.34 -5.73 -6.64
C ILE A 74 0.53 -6.10 -5.39
N ALA A 75 -0.79 -5.93 -5.49
CA ALA A 75 -1.71 -6.33 -4.45
C ALA A 75 -3.01 -6.84 -5.06
N HIS A 76 -3.84 -7.47 -4.25
CA HIS A 76 -5.20 -7.81 -4.64
C HIS A 76 -6.19 -7.53 -3.51
N PHE A 77 -7.44 -7.37 -3.88
CA PHE A 77 -8.55 -7.31 -2.92
C PHE A 77 -9.79 -7.95 -3.52
N ASP A 78 -10.69 -8.37 -2.65
CA ASP A 78 -11.98 -8.94 -3.02
C ASP A 78 -13.09 -7.96 -2.71
N THR A 79 -14.07 -7.90 -3.60
CA THR A 79 -15.31 -7.16 -3.39
C THR A 79 -16.47 -7.90 -4.06
N SER A 80 -17.69 -7.61 -3.64
CA SER A 80 -18.88 -8.06 -4.36
C SER A 80 -18.91 -7.41 -5.75
N ALA A 81 -19.67 -7.99 -6.68
CA ALA A 81 -19.77 -7.46 -8.03
C ALA A 81 -20.17 -5.97 -7.99
N ILE A 82 -19.33 -5.11 -8.55
CA ILE A 82 -19.58 -3.68 -8.61
C ILE A 82 -19.90 -3.27 -10.05
N GLN A 83 -20.74 -2.25 -10.19
CA GLN A 83 -21.19 -1.74 -11.48
C GLN A 83 -20.31 -0.58 -11.96
N ILE A 84 -19.04 -0.58 -11.57
CA ILE A 84 -18.09 0.48 -11.91
C ILE A 84 -16.99 -0.13 -12.77
N ALA A 85 -16.72 0.51 -13.93
CA ALA A 85 -15.61 0.08 -14.79
C ALA A 85 -14.27 0.21 -14.04
N PRO A 86 -13.30 -0.70 -14.26
CA PRO A 86 -12.02 -0.67 -13.55
C PRO A 86 -11.30 0.68 -13.62
N GLU A 87 -11.32 1.37 -14.74
CA GLU A 87 -10.67 2.68 -14.86
C GLU A 87 -11.39 3.78 -14.06
N ALA A 88 -12.72 3.73 -14.00
CA ALA A 88 -13.49 4.65 -13.17
C ALA A 88 -13.23 4.37 -11.67
N LEU A 89 -13.14 3.10 -11.30
CA LEU A 89 -12.78 2.67 -9.94
C LEU A 89 -11.39 3.20 -9.55
N ARG A 90 -10.41 3.05 -10.43
CA ARG A 90 -9.05 3.56 -10.22
C ARG A 90 -9.05 5.07 -9.96
N ARG A 91 -9.74 5.84 -10.79
CA ARG A 91 -9.84 7.29 -10.62
C ARG A 91 -10.52 7.68 -9.32
N ALA A 92 -11.61 7.00 -8.97
CA ALA A 92 -12.32 7.27 -7.71
C ALA A 92 -11.46 6.98 -6.49
N VAL A 93 -10.70 5.88 -6.50
CA VAL A 93 -9.78 5.52 -5.43
C VAL A 93 -8.66 6.55 -5.32
N ASN A 94 -8.03 6.92 -6.45
CA ASN A 94 -6.94 7.90 -6.45
C ASN A 94 -7.39 9.28 -5.98
N HIS A 95 -8.64 9.64 -6.24
CA HIS A 95 -9.21 10.91 -5.75
C HIS A 95 -9.26 10.96 -4.21
N ARG A 96 -9.39 9.81 -3.57
CA ARG A 96 -9.45 9.69 -2.10
C ARG A 96 -8.10 9.45 -1.46
N LEU A 97 -7.09 9.05 -2.23
CA LEU A 97 -5.75 8.80 -1.72
C LEU A 97 -4.96 10.10 -1.55
N PRO A 98 -4.07 10.18 -0.56
CA PRO A 98 -3.12 11.28 -0.48
C PRO A 98 -2.14 11.24 -1.66
N ALA A 99 -1.45 12.36 -1.89
CA ALA A 99 -0.59 12.54 -3.06
C ALA A 99 0.60 11.58 -3.13
N ASP A 100 0.96 10.95 -2.03
CA ASP A 100 2.12 10.05 -1.95
C ASP A 100 1.77 8.57 -2.17
N ILE A 101 0.53 8.25 -2.48
CA ILE A 101 0.08 6.91 -2.88
C ILE A 101 -0.71 7.01 -4.17
N LEU A 102 -0.35 6.20 -5.15
CA LEU A 102 -1.02 6.15 -6.45
C LEU A 102 -1.32 4.72 -6.84
N VAL A 103 -2.59 4.43 -7.15
CA VAL A 103 -2.98 3.20 -7.83
C VAL A 103 -2.79 3.42 -9.32
N ARG A 104 -1.82 2.71 -9.90
CA ARG A 104 -1.48 2.85 -11.32
C ARG A 104 -2.42 2.08 -12.21
N THR A 105 -2.82 0.89 -11.80
CA THR A 105 -3.81 0.06 -12.52
C THR A 105 -4.69 -0.70 -11.54
N ILE A 106 -5.94 -0.93 -11.95
CA ILE A 106 -6.86 -1.89 -11.33
C ILE A 106 -7.40 -2.75 -12.46
N GLU A 107 -7.31 -4.08 -12.29
CA GLU A 107 -7.85 -5.00 -13.27
C GLU A 107 -8.53 -6.19 -12.60
N PRO A 108 -9.67 -6.65 -13.11
CA PRO A 108 -10.29 -7.88 -12.63
C PRO A 108 -9.40 -9.07 -12.97
N VAL A 109 -9.29 -10.00 -12.02
CA VAL A 109 -8.50 -11.22 -12.16
C VAL A 109 -9.33 -12.41 -11.66
N PRO A 110 -8.97 -13.66 -12.06
CA PRO A 110 -9.62 -14.85 -11.48
C PRO A 110 -9.45 -14.89 -9.96
N ASP A 111 -10.41 -15.46 -9.26
CA ASP A 111 -10.36 -15.61 -7.80
C ASP A 111 -9.18 -16.48 -7.35
N SER A 112 -8.60 -17.27 -8.26
CA SER A 112 -7.39 -18.05 -8.03
C SER A 112 -6.11 -17.20 -8.00
N PHE A 113 -6.14 -15.95 -8.46
CA PHE A 113 -4.98 -15.06 -8.41
C PHE A 113 -4.65 -14.74 -6.95
N ASP A 114 -3.36 -14.85 -6.60
CA ASP A 114 -2.84 -14.50 -5.29
C ASP A 114 -1.59 -13.66 -5.46
N ALA A 115 -1.60 -12.44 -4.92
CA ALA A 115 -0.50 -11.49 -5.09
C ALA A 115 0.82 -12.02 -4.53
N ILE A 116 0.79 -12.88 -3.51
CA ILE A 116 1.99 -13.46 -2.90
C ILE A 116 2.54 -14.59 -3.78
N THR A 117 1.71 -15.56 -4.14
CA THR A 117 2.15 -16.76 -4.87
C THR A 117 2.35 -16.52 -6.36
N ALA A 118 1.67 -15.53 -6.94
CA ALA A 118 1.80 -15.17 -8.35
C ALA A 118 3.08 -14.35 -8.64
N ALA A 119 3.78 -13.87 -7.62
CA ALA A 119 5.00 -13.10 -7.80
C ALA A 119 6.12 -13.99 -8.34
N VAL A 120 6.66 -13.65 -9.51
CA VAL A 120 7.76 -14.36 -10.16
C VAL A 120 9.11 -13.81 -9.72
N SER A 121 9.20 -12.49 -9.54
CA SER A 121 10.42 -11.81 -9.12
C SER A 121 10.11 -10.53 -8.38
N LYS A 122 11.08 -10.07 -7.58
CA LYS A 122 11.04 -8.79 -6.87
C LYS A 122 12.36 -8.08 -7.12
N ARG A 123 12.29 -6.77 -7.32
CA ARG A 123 13.48 -5.94 -7.54
C ARG A 123 13.53 -4.84 -6.49
N TYR A 124 14.65 -4.78 -5.77
CA TYR A 124 14.95 -3.73 -4.81
C TYR A 124 16.14 -2.93 -5.30
N GLN A 125 16.07 -1.60 -5.17
CA GLN A 125 17.15 -0.69 -5.52
C GLN A 125 17.49 0.16 -4.30
N TYR A 126 18.79 0.24 -4.00
CA TYR A 126 19.31 1.09 -2.94
C TYR A 126 20.13 2.20 -3.58
N PHE A 127 19.79 3.45 -3.22
CA PHE A 127 20.52 4.63 -3.66
C PHE A 127 21.38 5.10 -2.50
N VAL A 128 22.69 5.16 -2.71
CA VAL A 128 23.66 5.53 -1.68
C VAL A 128 24.41 6.76 -2.12
N TRP A 129 24.39 7.81 -1.30
CA TRP A 129 25.22 8.97 -1.49
C TRP A 129 26.50 8.80 -0.67
N ASN A 130 27.60 8.50 -1.35
CA ASN A 130 28.89 8.22 -0.73
C ASN A 130 29.87 9.36 -1.06
N ALA A 131 29.68 10.51 -0.41
CA ALA A 131 30.54 11.67 -0.52
C ALA A 131 30.60 12.40 0.83
N PRO A 132 31.69 13.17 1.11
CA PRO A 132 31.83 13.88 2.38
C PRO A 132 30.78 14.99 2.55
N ASP A 133 30.29 15.55 1.45
CA ASP A 133 29.29 16.62 1.49
C ASP A 133 27.88 16.08 1.48
N ARG A 134 26.99 16.75 2.20
CA ARG A 134 25.56 16.43 2.21
C ARG A 134 24.94 16.73 0.85
N ASN A 135 24.11 15.84 0.34
CA ASN A 135 23.31 16.07 -0.85
C ASN A 135 21.85 16.30 -0.44
N PRO A 136 21.26 17.49 -0.73
CA PRO A 136 19.88 17.78 -0.32
C PRO A 136 18.81 16.91 -0.99
N PHE A 137 19.16 16.18 -2.07
CA PHE A 137 18.27 15.25 -2.74
C PHE A 137 18.29 13.83 -2.13
N PHE A 138 19.17 13.61 -1.14
CA PHE A 138 19.25 12.38 -0.37
C PHE A 138 19.05 12.73 1.10
N PRO A 139 17.80 12.60 1.58
CA PRO A 139 17.45 12.92 2.96
C PRO A 139 18.07 11.97 3.98
#